data_8baf5003f66dba7a16f22398210cda5f
#
_entry.id   8baf5003f66dba7a16f22398210cda5f
#
_cell.length_a   1.000
_cell.length_b   1.000
_cell.length_c   1.000
_cell.angle_alpha   90.00
_cell.angle_beta   90.00
_cell.angle_gamma   90.00
#
_symmetry.space_group_name_H-M   'P 1'
#
loop_
_entity.id
_entity.type
_entity.pdbx_description
1 polymer ?
#
loop_
_entity_poly.entity_id
_entity_poly.type
_entity_poly.pdbx_seq_one_letter_code
_entity_poly.pdbx_strand_id
1 'polypeptide(L)'
;MEQPLYTAKEYATLLGISKSALLKMENDGRLPQPEVRNGARVYHPHDIPRYLQLLGMPPLVETKRRQIFLNFKGGTGKTSISAFYAYRLAQLGMQVLLIDLDPQGHLTQCLGINHESFTSTLYNVLIERLDIRDVIMDTTMNNLKLIPANLDLSPVELALTSMNAREQRLKKSLSAIQDSYDVIVMDASPSIGLLNLNGILASTELFVPVLADFLSYHGLKILFETLATIEEDFDFMLENIYIFLNNYNASHNICQRAKEALEKHYSSYLMKTLIRQDIKIAEAASMGMPIHQYAPKNRGSADLNAFIREVFPNLPIVF
;
A
#
# COMPACT_ATOMS: atom_id res chain seq x y z
N MET A 1 -8.91 -9.89 14.86
CA MET A 1 -8.25 -10.79 13.89
C MET A 1 -6.89 -11.18 14.47
N GLU A 2 -6.45 -12.41 14.29
CA GLU A 2 -5.12 -12.83 14.76
C GLU A 2 -4.05 -12.41 13.74
N GLN A 3 -2.86 -12.09 14.26
CA GLN A 3 -1.70 -11.79 13.42
C GLN A 3 -1.34 -13.01 12.57
N PRO A 4 -1.09 -12.87 11.25
CA PRO A 4 -0.64 -13.97 10.43
C PRO A 4 0.74 -14.46 10.89
N LEU A 5 0.85 -15.77 11.09
CA LEU A 5 2.08 -16.44 11.49
C LEU A 5 2.50 -17.43 10.40
N TYR A 6 3.79 -17.57 10.21
CA TYR A 6 4.34 -18.54 9.28
C TYR A 6 4.73 -19.84 9.99
N THR A 7 4.51 -20.96 9.33
CA THR A 7 5.15 -22.24 9.70
C THR A 7 6.63 -22.21 9.32
N ALA A 8 7.43 -23.09 9.91
CA ALA A 8 8.86 -23.22 9.56
C ALA A 8 9.10 -23.50 8.06
N LYS A 9 8.17 -24.18 7.39
CA LYS A 9 8.27 -24.43 5.93
C LYS A 9 8.03 -23.15 5.12
N GLU A 10 6.99 -22.42 5.43
CA GLU A 10 6.64 -21.17 4.75
C GLU A 10 7.72 -20.11 4.96
N TYR A 11 8.18 -19.97 6.21
CA TYR A 11 9.21 -18.97 6.56
C TYR A 11 10.55 -19.28 5.89
N ALA A 12 10.97 -20.54 5.88
CA ALA A 12 12.17 -20.97 5.15
C ALA A 12 12.04 -20.71 3.64
N THR A 13 10.86 -20.95 3.06
CA THR A 13 10.59 -20.65 1.65
C THR A 13 10.72 -19.15 1.38
N LEU A 14 10.15 -18.29 2.22
CA LEU A 14 10.29 -16.84 2.11
C LEU A 14 11.76 -16.39 2.13
N LEU A 15 12.57 -16.99 3.01
CA LEU A 15 14.00 -16.69 3.13
C LEU A 15 14.86 -17.38 2.04
N GLY A 16 14.27 -18.10 1.09
CA GLY A 16 15.01 -18.78 0.02
C GLY A 16 15.91 -19.93 0.51
N ILE A 17 15.67 -20.47 1.72
CA ILE A 17 16.46 -21.56 2.31
C ILE A 17 15.61 -22.81 2.55
N SER A 18 16.26 -23.98 2.76
CA SER A 18 15.51 -25.18 3.12
C SER A 18 15.04 -25.13 4.58
N LYS A 19 13.90 -25.79 4.88
CA LYS A 19 13.42 -25.95 6.26
C LYS A 19 14.48 -26.56 7.17
N SER A 20 15.23 -27.55 6.69
CA SER A 20 16.30 -28.19 7.46
C SER A 20 17.45 -27.24 7.76
N ALA A 21 17.82 -26.36 6.83
CA ALA A 21 18.83 -25.34 7.06
C ALA A 21 18.37 -24.34 8.12
N LEU A 22 17.11 -23.82 8.04
CA LEU A 22 16.52 -22.93 9.03
C LEU A 22 16.61 -23.56 10.44
N LEU A 23 16.10 -24.78 10.62
CA LEU A 23 16.08 -25.46 11.92
C LEU A 23 17.49 -25.75 12.46
N LYS A 24 18.43 -26.10 11.59
CA LYS A 24 19.82 -26.31 11.98
C LYS A 24 20.47 -25.01 12.50
N MET A 25 20.31 -23.92 11.77
CA MET A 25 20.88 -22.60 12.15
C MET A 25 20.30 -22.08 13.47
N GLU A 26 19.02 -22.34 13.74
CA GLU A 26 18.38 -22.02 15.03
C GLU A 26 18.97 -22.87 16.17
N ASN A 27 19.10 -24.19 15.96
CA ASN A 27 19.67 -25.07 16.96
C ASN A 27 21.15 -24.78 17.24
N ASP A 28 21.90 -24.34 16.23
CA ASP A 28 23.31 -23.94 16.36
C ASP A 28 23.47 -22.50 16.96
N GLY A 29 22.36 -21.81 17.29
CA GLY A 29 22.36 -20.45 17.83
C GLY A 29 22.73 -19.34 16.84
N ARG A 30 22.79 -19.65 15.54
CA ARG A 30 23.09 -18.71 14.46
C ARG A 30 21.90 -17.86 14.06
N LEU A 31 20.69 -18.35 14.29
CA LEU A 31 19.42 -17.64 14.11
C LEU A 31 18.66 -17.61 15.44
N PRO A 32 17.76 -16.64 15.66
CA PRO A 32 16.93 -16.57 16.85
C PRO A 32 16.05 -17.81 16.99
N GLN A 33 15.79 -18.21 18.24
CA GLN A 33 14.78 -19.23 18.51
C GLN A 33 13.39 -18.64 18.23
N PRO A 34 12.55 -19.31 17.43
CA PRO A 34 11.20 -18.84 17.18
C PRO A 34 10.29 -19.07 18.40
N GLU A 35 9.17 -18.37 18.41
CA GLU A 35 8.10 -18.65 19.37
C GLU A 35 7.56 -20.08 19.15
N VAL A 36 7.17 -20.74 20.24
CA VAL A 36 6.51 -22.05 20.20
C VAL A 36 5.07 -21.91 20.70
N ARG A 37 4.10 -22.20 19.84
CA ARG A 37 2.67 -22.26 20.18
C ARG A 37 2.14 -23.67 19.96
N ASN A 38 1.52 -24.25 20.99
CA ASN A 38 0.96 -25.62 20.93
C ASN A 38 1.96 -26.68 20.40
N GLY A 39 3.24 -26.56 20.79
CA GLY A 39 4.30 -27.48 20.36
C GLY A 39 4.82 -27.25 18.93
N ALA A 40 4.31 -26.27 18.19
CA ALA A 40 4.77 -25.91 16.87
C ALA A 40 5.56 -24.59 16.86
N ARG A 41 6.64 -24.52 16.07
CA ARG A 41 7.39 -23.28 15.83
C ARG A 41 6.56 -22.35 14.95
N VAL A 42 6.43 -21.10 15.36
CA VAL A 42 5.74 -20.04 14.63
C VAL A 42 6.67 -18.83 14.43
N TYR A 43 6.55 -18.19 13.28
CA TYR A 43 7.44 -17.10 12.87
C TYR A 43 6.61 -15.88 12.53
N HIS A 44 7.09 -14.72 12.99
CA HIS A 44 6.42 -13.46 12.77
C HIS A 44 6.96 -12.74 11.53
N PRO A 45 6.09 -12.09 10.72
CA PRO A 45 6.53 -11.29 9.58
C PRO A 45 7.57 -10.22 9.94
N HIS A 46 7.39 -9.56 11.08
CA HIS A 46 8.28 -8.47 11.51
C HIS A 46 9.70 -8.94 11.87
N ASP A 47 9.94 -10.24 12.01
CA ASP A 47 11.29 -10.79 12.24
C ASP A 47 12.07 -11.00 10.94
N ILE A 48 11.43 -10.99 9.77
CA ILE A 48 12.08 -11.27 8.48
C ILE A 48 13.33 -10.40 8.27
N PRO A 49 13.32 -9.06 8.49
CA PRO A 49 14.51 -8.24 8.28
C PRO A 49 15.70 -8.68 9.12
N ARG A 50 15.45 -9.08 10.37
CA ARG A 50 16.51 -9.59 11.27
C ARG A 50 17.10 -10.91 10.76
N TYR A 51 16.25 -11.82 10.26
CA TYR A 51 16.72 -13.09 9.69
C TYR A 51 17.53 -12.86 8.42
N LEU A 52 17.08 -11.97 7.52
CA LEU A 52 17.83 -11.61 6.31
C LEU A 52 19.22 -11.05 6.66
N GLN A 53 19.29 -10.15 7.63
CA GLN A 53 20.56 -9.57 8.11
C GLN A 53 21.51 -10.67 8.63
N LEU A 54 21.03 -11.59 9.47
CA LEU A 54 21.84 -12.68 10.03
C LEU A 54 22.28 -13.71 8.96
N LEU A 55 21.52 -13.83 7.88
CA LEU A 55 21.87 -14.65 6.73
C LEU A 55 22.80 -13.95 5.74
N GLY A 56 23.17 -12.68 5.98
CA GLY A 56 23.99 -11.88 5.08
C GLY A 56 23.28 -11.51 3.77
N MET A 57 21.94 -11.51 3.79
CA MET A 57 21.11 -11.14 2.64
C MET A 57 20.86 -9.63 2.61
N PRO A 58 20.57 -9.04 1.43
CA PRO A 58 20.24 -7.63 1.33
C PRO A 58 18.96 -7.27 2.11
N PRO A 59 18.78 -6.00 2.50
CA PRO A 59 17.54 -5.55 3.14
C PRO A 59 16.34 -5.66 2.17
N LEU A 60 15.13 -5.66 2.73
CA LEU A 60 13.90 -5.72 1.92
C LEU A 60 13.75 -4.52 0.99
N VAL A 61 14.22 -3.35 1.42
CA VAL A 61 14.25 -2.12 0.64
C VAL A 61 15.57 -1.40 0.87
N GLU A 62 16.12 -0.81 -0.18
CA GLU A 62 17.35 0.00 -0.10
C GLU A 62 17.03 1.45 0.27
N THR A 63 15.90 1.95 -0.23
CA THR A 63 15.43 3.33 -0.01
C THR A 63 14.00 3.33 0.49
N LYS A 64 13.69 4.26 1.41
CA LYS A 64 12.33 4.45 1.91
C LYS A 64 11.43 5.00 0.79
N ARG A 65 10.20 4.46 0.66
CA ARG A 65 9.26 4.82 -0.40
C ARG A 65 7.99 5.45 0.17
N ARG A 66 7.50 6.48 -0.49
CA ARG A 66 6.20 7.10 -0.19
C ARG A 66 5.34 6.99 -1.44
N GLN A 67 4.30 6.19 -1.35
CA GLN A 67 3.47 5.75 -2.46
C GLN A 67 2.05 6.29 -2.29
N ILE A 68 1.47 6.86 -3.35
CA ILE A 68 0.07 7.28 -3.36
C ILE A 68 -0.71 6.52 -4.41
N PHE A 69 -1.86 5.98 -4.04
CA PHE A 69 -2.85 5.40 -4.96
C PHE A 69 -3.87 6.47 -5.30
N LEU A 70 -3.86 6.96 -6.54
CA LEU A 70 -4.71 8.06 -6.98
C LEU A 70 -5.31 7.78 -8.35
N ASN A 71 -6.58 8.07 -8.50
CA ASN A 71 -7.28 8.25 -9.77
C ASN A 71 -8.53 9.09 -9.49
N PHE A 72 -8.82 10.09 -10.30
CA PHE A 72 -9.99 10.95 -10.15
C PHE A 72 -11.31 10.23 -10.45
N LYS A 73 -11.24 9.08 -11.10
CA LYS A 73 -12.41 8.21 -11.30
C LYS A 73 -12.69 7.38 -10.05
N GLY A 74 -13.93 7.41 -9.57
CA GLY A 74 -14.39 6.52 -8.50
C GLY A 74 -14.51 5.06 -8.96
N GLY A 75 -14.42 4.12 -8.01
CA GLY A 75 -14.63 2.68 -8.28
C GLY A 75 -13.50 1.99 -9.05
N THR A 76 -12.33 2.62 -9.22
CA THR A 76 -11.18 2.01 -9.91
C THR A 76 -10.42 0.99 -9.06
N GLY A 77 -10.79 0.84 -7.78
CA GLY A 77 -10.17 -0.10 -6.84
C GLY A 77 -8.95 0.45 -6.10
N LYS A 78 -8.75 1.77 -6.06
CA LYS A 78 -7.67 2.41 -5.27
C LYS A 78 -7.59 1.82 -3.87
N THR A 79 -8.64 1.98 -3.11
CA THR A 79 -8.74 1.61 -1.70
C THR A 79 -8.52 0.14 -1.44
N SER A 80 -9.18 -0.75 -2.18
CA SER A 80 -9.01 -2.19 -1.97
C SER A 80 -7.60 -2.67 -2.31
N ILE A 81 -7.03 -2.14 -3.41
CA ILE A 81 -5.69 -2.56 -3.85
C ILE A 81 -4.62 -1.96 -2.94
N SER A 82 -4.71 -0.68 -2.54
CA SER A 82 -3.77 -0.06 -1.60
C SER A 82 -3.75 -0.76 -0.24
N ALA A 83 -4.95 -1.09 0.32
CA ALA A 83 -5.07 -1.83 1.57
C ALA A 83 -4.41 -3.23 1.49
N PHE A 84 -4.73 -3.99 0.44
CA PHE A 84 -4.25 -5.36 0.29
C PHE A 84 -2.76 -5.40 -0.06
N TYR A 85 -2.29 -4.44 -0.83
CA TYR A 85 -0.88 -4.22 -1.14
C TYR A 85 -0.08 -3.91 0.14
N ALA A 86 -0.49 -2.92 0.92
CA ALA A 86 0.17 -2.55 2.18
C ALA A 86 0.19 -3.71 3.17
N TYR A 87 -0.94 -4.41 3.33
CA TYR A 87 -1.00 -5.61 4.17
C TYR A 87 -0.02 -6.68 3.71
N ARG A 88 0.07 -6.92 2.39
CA ARG A 88 1.00 -7.93 1.87
C ARG A 88 2.46 -7.53 2.05
N LEU A 89 2.82 -6.26 1.84
CA LEU A 89 4.16 -5.77 2.14
C LEU A 89 4.56 -6.02 3.60
N ALA A 90 3.63 -5.76 4.53
CA ALA A 90 3.85 -6.05 5.94
C ALA A 90 3.96 -7.56 6.22
N GLN A 91 3.17 -8.42 5.57
CA GLN A 91 3.37 -9.87 5.65
C GLN A 91 4.76 -10.30 5.16
N LEU A 92 5.34 -9.58 4.20
CA LEU A 92 6.68 -9.84 3.69
C LEU A 92 7.79 -9.26 4.57
N GLY A 93 7.44 -8.67 5.71
CA GLY A 93 8.37 -8.19 6.74
C GLY A 93 8.69 -6.70 6.72
N MET A 94 8.14 -5.93 5.77
CA MET A 94 8.37 -4.49 5.71
C MET A 94 7.65 -3.75 6.84
N GLN A 95 8.24 -2.67 7.34
CA GLN A 95 7.57 -1.71 8.22
C GLN A 95 6.72 -0.79 7.34
N VAL A 96 5.41 -0.86 7.46
CA VAL A 96 4.46 -0.15 6.59
C VAL A 96 3.58 0.80 7.39
N LEU A 97 3.47 2.04 6.92
CA LEU A 97 2.44 2.98 7.36
C LEU A 97 1.42 3.14 6.23
N LEU A 98 0.17 2.85 6.52
CA LEU A 98 -0.94 3.08 5.62
C LEU A 98 -1.70 4.33 6.05
N ILE A 99 -2.06 5.21 5.10
CA ILE A 99 -2.72 6.48 5.38
C ILE A 99 -3.99 6.59 4.54
N ASP A 100 -5.11 6.77 5.20
CA ASP A 100 -6.41 7.00 4.57
C ASP A 100 -6.62 8.51 4.36
N LEU A 101 -6.65 8.96 3.10
CA LEU A 101 -6.90 10.36 2.73
C LEU A 101 -8.36 10.57 2.27
N ASP A 102 -9.21 9.54 2.34
CA ASP A 102 -10.61 9.69 1.99
C ASP A 102 -11.46 9.84 3.26
N PRO A 103 -12.21 10.96 3.44
CA PRO A 103 -13.12 11.14 4.57
C PRO A 103 -14.18 10.04 4.71
N GLN A 104 -14.44 9.26 3.65
CA GLN A 104 -15.34 8.12 3.71
C GLN A 104 -14.77 6.94 4.52
N GLY A 105 -13.44 6.91 4.74
CA GLY A 105 -12.78 5.93 5.59
C GLY A 105 -12.85 4.49 5.07
N HIS A 106 -13.02 4.29 3.78
CA HIS A 106 -13.15 2.96 3.20
C HIS A 106 -11.88 2.11 3.37
N LEU A 107 -10.68 2.74 3.30
CA LEU A 107 -9.43 2.06 3.58
C LEU A 107 -9.37 1.54 5.01
N THR A 108 -9.77 2.38 5.97
CA THR A 108 -9.87 2.06 7.39
C THR A 108 -10.77 0.84 7.62
N GLN A 109 -11.93 0.78 6.94
CA GLN A 109 -12.85 -0.37 6.99
C GLN A 109 -12.26 -1.63 6.34
N CYS A 110 -11.48 -1.51 5.25
CA CYS A 110 -10.84 -2.66 4.59
C CYS A 110 -9.84 -3.40 5.50
N LEU A 111 -9.40 -2.77 6.60
CA LEU A 111 -8.58 -3.40 7.64
C LEU A 111 -9.40 -3.85 8.86
N GLY A 112 -10.73 -3.79 8.79
CA GLY A 112 -11.63 -4.19 9.87
C GLY A 112 -11.66 -3.23 11.06
N ILE A 113 -11.24 -1.96 10.88
CA ILE A 113 -11.22 -0.95 11.94
C ILE A 113 -12.51 -0.15 11.87
N ASN A 114 -13.18 -0.03 13.04
CA ASN A 114 -14.43 0.73 13.15
C ASN A 114 -14.12 2.23 13.27
N HIS A 115 -14.88 3.07 12.58
CA HIS A 115 -14.80 4.54 12.62
C HIS A 115 -15.02 5.15 13.98
N GLU A 116 -15.68 4.45 14.88
CA GLU A 116 -15.94 4.89 16.29
C GLU A 116 -14.76 4.58 17.23
N SER A 117 -13.75 3.83 16.77
CA SER A 117 -12.63 3.39 17.61
C SER A 117 -11.52 4.43 17.78
N PHE A 118 -11.61 5.56 17.10
CA PHE A 118 -10.62 6.65 17.14
C PHE A 118 -11.31 8.02 17.04
N THR A 119 -10.66 9.03 17.57
CA THR A 119 -11.19 10.42 17.60
C THR A 119 -10.30 11.40 16.87
N SER A 120 -9.08 10.98 16.47
CA SER A 120 -8.12 11.85 15.79
C SER A 120 -7.79 11.31 14.42
N THR A 121 -7.70 12.23 13.46
CA THR A 121 -7.41 11.95 12.06
C THR A 121 -6.32 12.90 11.54
N LEU A 122 -6.02 12.85 10.27
CA LEU A 122 -5.14 13.85 9.63
C LEU A 122 -5.66 15.28 9.78
N TYR A 123 -6.95 15.52 10.04
CA TYR A 123 -7.45 16.85 10.34
C TYR A 123 -6.69 17.47 11.51
N ASN A 124 -6.56 16.75 12.62
CA ASN A 124 -5.87 17.23 13.82
C ASN A 124 -4.38 17.52 13.55
N VAL A 125 -3.73 16.72 12.72
CA VAL A 125 -2.33 16.93 12.33
C VAL A 125 -2.17 18.16 11.42
N LEU A 126 -2.98 18.22 10.34
CA LEU A 126 -2.84 19.24 9.30
C LEU A 126 -3.35 20.61 9.74
N ILE A 127 -4.38 20.67 10.56
CA ILE A 127 -5.04 21.91 10.99
C ILE A 127 -4.66 22.30 12.41
N GLU A 128 -4.78 21.39 13.36
CA GLU A 128 -4.57 21.67 14.78
C GLU A 128 -3.12 21.49 15.23
N ARG A 129 -2.25 20.98 14.34
CA ARG A 129 -0.80 20.76 14.57
C ARG A 129 -0.51 19.72 15.64
N LEU A 130 -1.39 18.73 15.80
CA LEU A 130 -1.11 17.54 16.59
C LEU A 130 0.11 16.79 15.99
N ASP A 131 0.92 16.17 16.84
CA ASP A 131 2.02 15.34 16.33
C ASP A 131 1.44 14.17 15.54
N ILE A 132 1.99 13.90 14.36
CA ILE A 132 1.52 12.82 13.50
C ILE A 132 1.60 11.44 14.18
N ARG A 133 2.50 11.28 15.16
CA ARG A 133 2.63 10.04 15.95
C ARG A 133 1.37 9.74 16.79
N ASP A 134 0.66 10.79 17.21
CA ASP A 134 -0.52 10.67 18.08
C ASP A 134 -1.77 10.18 17.34
N VAL A 135 -1.75 10.20 15.99
CA VAL A 135 -2.86 9.71 15.17
C VAL A 135 -2.57 8.35 14.53
N ILE A 136 -1.38 7.78 14.77
CA ILE A 136 -1.02 6.46 14.26
C ILE A 136 -1.64 5.38 15.14
N MET A 137 -2.37 4.47 14.51
CA MET A 137 -3.00 3.33 15.17
C MET A 137 -2.28 2.03 14.86
N ASP A 138 -2.33 1.13 15.83
CA ASP A 138 -1.96 -0.27 15.64
C ASP A 138 -3.01 -1.00 14.80
N THR A 139 -2.55 -1.90 13.95
CA THR A 139 -3.40 -2.87 13.28
C THR A 139 -3.23 -4.27 13.89
N THR A 140 -3.86 -5.26 13.31
CA THR A 140 -3.65 -6.67 13.69
C THR A 140 -2.24 -7.19 13.38
N MET A 141 -1.44 -6.44 12.61
CA MET A 141 -0.04 -6.75 12.30
C MET A 141 0.89 -5.72 12.95
N ASN A 142 1.89 -6.19 13.70
CA ASN A 142 2.81 -5.30 14.44
C ASN A 142 3.57 -4.31 13.53
N ASN A 143 3.88 -4.73 12.31
CA ASN A 143 4.63 -3.96 11.33
C ASN A 143 3.76 -3.30 10.25
N LEU A 144 2.44 -3.24 10.44
CA LEU A 144 1.49 -2.44 9.68
C LEU A 144 0.81 -1.45 10.62
N LYS A 145 1.03 -0.18 10.40
CA LYS A 145 0.37 0.90 11.14
C LYS A 145 -0.60 1.63 10.22
N LEU A 146 -1.60 2.28 10.79
CA LEU A 146 -2.62 3.03 10.06
C LEU A 146 -2.78 4.44 10.62
N ILE A 147 -2.85 5.43 9.74
CA ILE A 147 -3.51 6.70 10.04
C ILE A 147 -4.92 6.61 9.45
N PRO A 148 -5.94 6.50 10.29
CA PRO A 148 -7.31 6.25 9.85
C PRO A 148 -8.01 7.52 9.38
N ALA A 149 -9.12 7.35 8.66
CA ALA A 149 -10.04 8.43 8.33
C ALA A 149 -11.49 8.07 8.69
N ASN A 150 -12.23 9.11 8.96
CA ASN A 150 -13.68 9.12 9.10
C ASN A 150 -14.21 10.48 8.66
N LEU A 151 -15.51 10.73 8.84
CA LEU A 151 -16.15 11.97 8.42
C LEU A 151 -15.60 13.24 9.10
N ASP A 152 -14.89 13.11 10.24
CA ASP A 152 -14.22 14.25 10.91
C ASP A 152 -13.07 14.82 10.06
N LEU A 153 -12.58 14.07 9.07
CA LEU A 153 -11.62 14.58 8.09
C LEU A 153 -12.27 15.48 7.02
N SER A 154 -13.58 15.44 6.82
CA SER A 154 -14.26 16.18 5.75
C SER A 154 -14.01 17.70 5.74
N PRO A 155 -13.93 18.43 6.89
CA PRO A 155 -13.69 19.86 6.89
C PRO A 155 -12.26 20.26 6.47
N VAL A 156 -11.34 19.31 6.30
CA VAL A 156 -9.91 19.58 6.03
C VAL A 156 -9.70 20.42 4.77
N GLU A 157 -10.45 20.17 3.71
CA GLU A 157 -10.34 20.88 2.44
C GLU A 157 -10.57 22.38 2.63
N LEU A 158 -11.66 22.74 3.32
CA LEU A 158 -11.99 24.14 3.60
C LEU A 158 -11.00 24.78 4.58
N ALA A 159 -10.63 24.05 5.63
CA ALA A 159 -9.71 24.56 6.66
C ALA A 159 -8.32 24.83 6.09
N LEU A 160 -7.81 23.99 5.19
CA LEU A 160 -6.52 24.17 4.53
C LEU A 160 -6.46 25.46 3.70
N THR A 161 -7.57 25.94 3.12
CA THR A 161 -7.55 27.13 2.25
C THR A 161 -6.98 28.37 2.91
N SER A 162 -7.14 28.53 4.22
CA SER A 162 -6.65 29.66 5.01
C SER A 162 -5.27 29.42 5.64
N MET A 163 -4.67 28.23 5.44
CA MET A 163 -3.41 27.88 6.09
C MET A 163 -2.18 28.26 5.25
N ASN A 164 -1.10 28.67 5.93
CA ASN A 164 0.20 28.86 5.28
C ASN A 164 0.82 27.51 4.90
N ALA A 165 1.49 27.45 3.75
CA ALA A 165 2.12 26.25 3.19
C ALA A 165 1.15 25.05 3.17
N ARG A 166 -0.12 25.33 2.86
CA ARG A 166 -1.26 24.43 2.94
C ARG A 166 -1.10 23.17 2.08
N GLU A 167 -0.33 23.25 1.00
CA GLU A 167 -0.10 22.17 0.05
C GLU A 167 0.96 21.16 0.54
N GLN A 168 1.86 21.57 1.45
CA GLN A 168 3.02 20.78 1.88
C GLN A 168 2.96 20.34 3.36
N ARG A 169 1.82 20.49 4.01
CA ARG A 169 1.69 20.23 5.45
C ARG A 169 1.86 18.74 5.76
N LEU A 170 1.31 17.85 4.96
CA LEU A 170 1.49 16.41 5.11
C LEU A 170 2.96 15.99 4.91
N LYS A 171 3.62 16.49 3.86
CA LYS A 171 5.04 16.26 3.61
C LYS A 171 5.89 16.64 4.83
N LYS A 172 5.61 17.81 5.40
CA LYS A 172 6.31 18.28 6.61
C LYS A 172 6.04 17.39 7.82
N SER A 173 4.80 16.96 8.04
CA SER A 173 4.47 16.07 9.16
C SER A 173 5.12 14.70 9.00
N LEU A 174 5.10 14.12 7.79
CA LEU A 174 5.71 12.83 7.50
C LEU A 174 7.23 12.83 7.67
N SER A 175 7.92 13.96 7.48
CA SER A 175 9.38 14.03 7.68
C SER A 175 9.84 13.65 9.09
N ALA A 176 8.97 13.76 10.10
CA ALA A 176 9.27 13.39 11.48
C ALA A 176 9.25 11.87 11.74
N ILE A 177 8.67 11.09 10.84
CA ILE A 177 8.43 9.65 11.04
C ILE A 177 8.86 8.78 9.84
N GLN A 178 9.16 9.37 8.69
CA GLN A 178 9.40 8.62 7.45
C GLN A 178 10.52 7.57 7.56
N ASP A 179 11.52 7.80 8.38
CA ASP A 179 12.65 6.87 8.57
C ASP A 179 12.28 5.62 9.37
N SER A 180 11.13 5.64 10.06
CA SER A 180 10.61 4.51 10.82
C SER A 180 9.91 3.46 9.96
N TYR A 181 9.60 3.79 8.69
CA TYR A 181 8.86 2.92 7.79
C TYR A 181 9.65 2.64 6.52
N ASP A 182 9.56 1.42 6.02
CA ASP A 182 10.12 1.03 4.73
C ASP A 182 9.27 1.60 3.59
N VAL A 183 7.95 1.54 3.77
CA VAL A 183 6.98 2.05 2.81
C VAL A 183 5.86 2.79 3.53
N ILE A 184 5.55 4.00 3.06
CA ILE A 184 4.33 4.73 3.43
C ILE A 184 3.39 4.64 2.23
N VAL A 185 2.18 4.10 2.42
CA VAL A 185 1.15 3.95 1.38
C VAL A 185 0.00 4.90 1.71
N MET A 186 -0.39 5.74 0.77
CA MET A 186 -1.50 6.69 0.90
C MET A 186 -2.63 6.32 -0.08
N ASP A 187 -3.85 6.22 0.41
CA ASP A 187 -5.06 6.02 -0.40
C ASP A 187 -5.80 7.33 -0.59
N ALA A 188 -5.84 7.83 -1.81
CA ALA A 188 -6.44 9.12 -2.12
C ALA A 188 -7.93 8.99 -2.47
N SER A 189 -8.71 10.01 -2.10
CA SER A 189 -10.10 10.16 -2.54
C SER A 189 -10.19 10.41 -4.05
N PRO A 190 -11.34 10.15 -4.72
CA PRO A 190 -11.50 10.41 -6.15
C PRO A 190 -11.80 11.90 -6.43
N SER A 191 -11.10 12.81 -5.78
CA SER A 191 -11.33 14.27 -5.91
C SER A 191 -10.04 15.00 -6.30
N ILE A 192 -10.21 16.21 -6.83
CA ILE A 192 -9.10 17.15 -7.05
C ILE A 192 -9.20 18.17 -5.92
N GLY A 193 -8.39 18.01 -4.86
CA GLY A 193 -8.46 18.88 -3.68
C GLY A 193 -7.10 19.03 -3.00
N LEU A 194 -7.06 19.92 -1.99
CA LEU A 194 -5.84 20.23 -1.24
C LEU A 194 -5.30 19.03 -0.47
N LEU A 195 -6.17 18.15 0.02
CA LEU A 195 -5.74 16.95 0.73
C LEU A 195 -5.02 15.97 -0.22
N ASN A 196 -5.57 15.74 -1.40
CA ASN A 196 -4.90 14.92 -2.42
C ASN A 196 -3.61 15.57 -2.92
N LEU A 197 -3.58 16.90 -3.09
CA LEU A 197 -2.36 17.63 -3.43
C LEU A 197 -1.28 17.46 -2.33
N ASN A 198 -1.66 17.52 -1.05
CA ASN A 198 -0.76 17.18 0.06
C ASN A 198 -0.21 15.76 -0.05
N GLY A 199 -1.06 14.79 -0.41
CA GLY A 199 -0.66 13.40 -0.65
C GLY A 199 0.34 13.26 -1.80
N ILE A 200 0.08 13.93 -2.94
CA ILE A 200 0.97 13.91 -4.10
C ILE A 200 2.34 14.51 -3.74
N LEU A 201 2.38 15.72 -3.15
CA LEU A 201 3.63 16.39 -2.78
C LEU A 201 4.40 15.69 -1.65
N ALA A 202 3.74 14.83 -0.89
CA ALA A 202 4.37 13.97 0.13
C ALA A 202 4.90 12.65 -0.43
N SER A 203 4.54 12.29 -1.68
CA SER A 203 4.88 11.00 -2.30
C SER A 203 6.19 11.05 -3.09
N THR A 204 6.77 9.88 -3.33
CA THR A 204 7.84 9.66 -4.32
C THR A 204 7.34 8.85 -5.51
N GLU A 205 6.25 8.09 -5.33
CA GLU A 205 5.71 7.20 -6.35
C GLU A 205 4.18 7.31 -6.42
N LEU A 206 3.64 7.25 -7.63
CA LEU A 206 2.20 7.30 -7.90
C LEU A 206 1.72 5.98 -8.51
N PHE A 207 0.67 5.41 -7.95
CA PHE A 207 -0.04 4.24 -8.46
C PHE A 207 -1.41 4.64 -8.99
N VAL A 208 -1.66 4.35 -10.26
CA VAL A 208 -2.90 4.72 -10.95
C VAL A 208 -3.66 3.46 -11.38
N PRO A 209 -4.61 2.98 -10.57
CA PRO A 209 -5.50 1.90 -10.98
C PRO A 209 -6.46 2.37 -12.07
N VAL A 210 -6.53 1.64 -13.17
CA VAL A 210 -7.36 1.95 -14.33
C VAL A 210 -8.28 0.78 -14.62
N LEU A 211 -9.59 1.04 -14.74
CA LEU A 211 -10.51 0.05 -15.27
C LEU A 211 -10.30 -0.09 -16.77
N ALA A 212 -10.41 -1.31 -17.26
CA ALA A 212 -10.29 -1.60 -18.70
C ALA A 212 -11.56 -1.17 -19.46
N ASP A 213 -11.86 0.14 -19.45
CA ASP A 213 -12.97 0.77 -20.16
C ASP A 213 -12.53 2.05 -20.90
N PHE A 214 -13.36 2.47 -21.85
CA PHE A 214 -13.06 3.65 -22.70
C PHE A 214 -13.01 4.97 -21.91
N LEU A 215 -13.82 5.12 -20.86
CA LEU A 215 -13.90 6.36 -20.06
C LEU A 215 -12.66 6.58 -19.20
N SER A 216 -11.94 5.52 -18.86
CA SER A 216 -10.72 5.59 -18.03
C SER A 216 -9.57 6.30 -18.74
N TYR A 217 -9.51 6.25 -20.08
CA TYR A 217 -8.48 6.94 -20.86
C TYR A 217 -8.55 8.47 -20.74
N HIS A 218 -9.76 9.04 -20.79
CA HIS A 218 -9.95 10.49 -20.66
C HIS A 218 -9.54 10.98 -19.24
N GLY A 219 -9.85 10.20 -18.20
CA GLY A 219 -9.44 10.51 -16.82
C GLY A 219 -7.92 10.53 -16.63
N LEU A 220 -7.21 9.64 -17.32
CA LEU A 220 -5.74 9.63 -17.29
C LEU A 220 -5.14 10.91 -17.89
N LYS A 221 -5.68 11.40 -19.01
CA LYS A 221 -5.20 12.63 -19.63
C LYS A 221 -5.29 13.80 -18.64
N ILE A 222 -6.43 13.98 -17.99
CA ILE A 222 -6.64 15.03 -16.98
C ILE A 222 -5.68 14.86 -15.81
N LEU A 223 -5.44 13.63 -15.35
CA LEU A 223 -4.49 13.34 -14.27
C LEU A 223 -3.08 13.78 -14.66
N PHE A 224 -2.59 13.41 -15.85
CA PHE A 224 -1.25 13.79 -16.29
C PHE A 224 -1.10 15.30 -16.55
N GLU A 225 -2.12 15.97 -17.07
CA GLU A 225 -2.14 17.44 -17.20
C GLU A 225 -2.07 18.11 -15.83
N THR A 226 -2.81 17.58 -14.84
CA THR A 226 -2.77 18.08 -13.45
C THR A 226 -1.40 17.85 -12.82
N LEU A 227 -0.79 16.67 -13.01
CA LEU A 227 0.54 16.36 -12.50
C LEU A 227 1.60 17.28 -13.09
N ALA A 228 1.56 17.56 -14.40
CA ALA A 228 2.49 18.47 -15.05
C ALA A 228 2.41 19.90 -14.45
N THR A 229 1.19 20.38 -14.16
CA THR A 229 1.00 21.67 -13.47
C THR A 229 1.58 21.64 -12.05
N ILE A 230 1.36 20.56 -11.29
CA ILE A 230 1.91 20.40 -9.94
C ILE A 230 3.44 20.35 -9.97
N GLU A 231 4.03 19.65 -10.93
CA GLU A 231 5.48 19.55 -11.09
C GLU A 231 6.11 20.91 -11.37
N GLU A 232 5.47 21.73 -12.22
CA GLU A 232 5.91 23.10 -12.55
C GLU A 232 5.74 24.06 -11.36
N ASP A 233 4.56 24.07 -10.73
CA ASP A 233 4.22 25.03 -9.67
C ASP A 233 5.00 24.80 -8.37
N PHE A 234 5.39 23.57 -8.06
CA PHE A 234 6.00 23.19 -6.78
C PHE A 234 7.46 22.73 -6.87
N ASP A 235 8.09 22.80 -8.05
CA ASP A 235 9.44 22.23 -8.29
C ASP A 235 9.54 20.79 -7.73
N PHE A 236 8.57 19.98 -8.11
CA PHE A 236 8.35 18.64 -7.59
C PHE A 236 8.35 17.62 -8.74
N MET A 237 8.90 16.45 -8.52
CA MET A 237 8.85 15.36 -9.48
C MET A 237 8.66 14.01 -8.78
N LEU A 238 7.76 13.19 -9.32
CA LEU A 238 7.62 11.81 -8.91
C LEU A 238 8.78 10.98 -9.47
N GLU A 239 9.35 10.12 -8.65
CA GLU A 239 10.42 9.20 -9.08
C GLU A 239 9.87 8.13 -10.03
N ASN A 240 8.66 7.64 -9.75
CA ASN A 240 7.99 6.61 -10.56
C ASN A 240 6.48 6.84 -10.63
N ILE A 241 5.91 6.53 -11.79
CA ILE A 241 4.45 6.45 -12.00
C ILE A 241 4.14 5.04 -12.51
N TYR A 242 3.20 4.37 -11.87
CA TYR A 242 2.75 3.02 -12.18
C TYR A 242 1.27 3.03 -12.56
N ILE A 243 0.96 2.91 -13.85
CA ILE A 243 -0.41 2.68 -14.31
C ILE A 243 -0.64 1.17 -14.36
N PHE A 244 -1.71 0.68 -13.77
CA PHE A 244 -2.07 -0.73 -13.85
C PHE A 244 -3.54 -0.96 -14.14
N LEU A 245 -3.82 -1.98 -14.94
CA LEU A 245 -5.19 -2.41 -15.21
C LEU A 245 -5.74 -3.20 -14.03
N ASN A 246 -6.87 -2.73 -13.51
CA ASN A 246 -7.62 -3.40 -12.45
C ASN A 246 -8.96 -3.93 -12.98
N ASN A 247 -9.47 -5.00 -12.38
CA ASN A 247 -10.71 -5.68 -12.77
C ASN A 247 -10.69 -6.12 -14.26
N TYR A 248 -9.53 -6.54 -14.74
CA TYR A 248 -9.31 -6.90 -16.14
C TYR A 248 -9.93 -8.28 -16.46
N ASN A 249 -10.69 -8.33 -17.57
CA ASN A 249 -11.24 -9.58 -18.09
C ASN A 249 -10.83 -9.78 -19.55
N ALA A 250 -9.93 -10.74 -19.79
CA ALA A 250 -9.39 -11.02 -21.14
C ALA A 250 -10.44 -11.51 -22.15
N SER A 251 -11.60 -12.01 -21.69
CA SER A 251 -12.70 -12.46 -22.58
C SER A 251 -13.54 -11.28 -23.12
N HIS A 252 -13.37 -10.08 -22.57
CA HIS A 252 -14.10 -8.89 -23.02
C HIS A 252 -13.29 -8.07 -24.01
N ASN A 253 -13.76 -7.94 -25.25
CA ASN A 253 -13.11 -7.14 -26.29
C ASN A 253 -12.84 -5.68 -25.87
N ILE A 254 -13.71 -5.08 -25.05
CA ILE A 254 -13.51 -3.74 -24.54
C ILE A 254 -12.26 -3.65 -23.65
N CYS A 255 -11.99 -4.68 -22.84
CA CYS A 255 -10.81 -4.74 -21.98
C CYS A 255 -9.52 -4.88 -22.82
N GLN A 256 -9.56 -5.67 -23.89
CA GLN A 256 -8.42 -5.83 -24.80
C GLN A 256 -8.08 -4.51 -25.50
N ARG A 257 -9.10 -3.83 -26.08
CA ARG A 257 -8.93 -2.53 -26.74
C ARG A 257 -8.43 -1.45 -25.79
N ALA A 258 -8.93 -1.42 -24.55
CA ALA A 258 -8.47 -0.48 -23.53
C ALA A 258 -6.98 -0.72 -23.19
N LYS A 259 -6.57 -1.98 -23.06
CA LYS A 259 -5.17 -2.36 -22.82
C LYS A 259 -4.28 -1.91 -23.99
N GLU A 260 -4.66 -2.20 -25.25
CA GLU A 260 -3.92 -1.78 -26.46
C GLU A 260 -3.76 -0.25 -26.53
N ALA A 261 -4.82 0.51 -26.18
CA ALA A 261 -4.76 1.96 -26.15
C ALA A 261 -3.79 2.48 -25.07
N LEU A 262 -3.78 1.87 -23.88
CA LEU A 262 -2.83 2.21 -22.82
C LEU A 262 -1.38 1.85 -23.21
N GLU A 263 -1.16 0.69 -23.80
CA GLU A 263 0.16 0.28 -24.31
C GLU A 263 0.68 1.25 -25.38
N LYS A 264 -0.20 1.78 -26.23
CA LYS A 264 0.17 2.75 -27.26
C LYS A 264 0.57 4.12 -26.72
N HIS A 265 -0.11 4.62 -25.69
CA HIS A 265 0.01 6.01 -25.24
C HIS A 265 0.71 6.19 -23.91
N TYR A 266 0.76 5.15 -23.05
CA TYR A 266 1.30 5.20 -21.69
C TYR A 266 2.28 4.04 -21.41
N SER A 267 2.91 3.46 -22.43
CA SER A 267 3.77 2.28 -22.30
C SER A 267 4.90 2.43 -21.29
N SER A 268 5.44 3.64 -21.11
CA SER A 268 6.51 3.93 -20.14
C SER A 268 6.06 3.87 -18.68
N TYR A 269 4.75 4.00 -18.44
CA TYR A 269 4.16 3.98 -17.10
C TYR A 269 3.33 2.72 -16.84
N LEU A 270 2.97 1.98 -17.92
CA LEU A 270 2.05 0.85 -17.81
C LEU A 270 2.76 -0.39 -17.27
N MET A 271 2.27 -0.87 -16.15
CA MET A 271 2.73 -2.14 -15.56
C MET A 271 2.35 -3.33 -16.44
N LYS A 272 3.22 -4.34 -16.47
CA LYS A 272 2.96 -5.62 -17.13
C LYS A 272 1.92 -6.44 -16.37
N THR A 273 1.91 -6.30 -15.05
CA THR A 273 0.98 -6.99 -14.17
C THR A 273 -0.42 -6.40 -14.27
N LEU A 274 -1.41 -7.28 -14.40
CA LEU A 274 -2.83 -6.96 -14.41
C LEU A 274 -3.47 -7.52 -13.14
N ILE A 275 -4.35 -6.76 -12.52
CA ILE A 275 -5.26 -7.30 -11.48
C ILE A 275 -6.51 -7.76 -12.20
N ARG A 276 -6.67 -9.08 -12.31
CA ARG A 276 -7.79 -9.68 -13.03
C ARG A 276 -9.09 -9.57 -12.23
N GLN A 277 -10.19 -9.56 -12.96
CA GLN A 277 -11.53 -9.58 -12.36
C GLN A 277 -11.67 -10.80 -11.44
N ASP A 278 -11.92 -10.55 -10.16
CA ASP A 278 -12.06 -11.59 -9.14
C ASP A 278 -13.03 -11.14 -8.04
N ILE A 279 -14.12 -11.88 -7.88
CA ILE A 279 -15.14 -11.59 -6.86
C ILE A 279 -14.56 -11.64 -5.44
N LYS A 280 -13.52 -12.43 -5.20
CA LYS A 280 -12.88 -12.56 -3.88
C LYS A 280 -12.22 -11.27 -3.41
N ILE A 281 -11.78 -10.40 -4.34
CA ILE A 281 -11.28 -9.06 -4.01
C ILE A 281 -12.40 -8.21 -3.39
N ALA A 282 -13.58 -8.22 -4.01
CA ALA A 282 -14.73 -7.47 -3.51
C ALA A 282 -15.29 -8.05 -2.19
N GLU A 283 -15.39 -9.38 -2.10
CA GLU A 283 -15.80 -10.07 -0.87
C GLU A 283 -14.85 -9.76 0.29
N ALA A 284 -13.53 -9.84 0.07
CA ALA A 284 -12.52 -9.54 1.07
C ALA A 284 -12.64 -8.10 1.59
N ALA A 285 -12.75 -7.12 0.68
CA ALA A 285 -12.96 -5.71 1.04
C ALA A 285 -14.23 -5.50 1.85
N SER A 286 -15.34 -6.13 1.47
CA SER A 286 -16.63 -6.05 2.18
C SER A 286 -16.58 -6.66 3.58
N MET A 287 -15.72 -7.66 3.78
CA MET A 287 -15.52 -8.33 5.08
C MET A 287 -14.48 -7.61 5.96
N GLY A 288 -13.93 -6.47 5.51
CA GLY A 288 -12.86 -5.78 6.23
C GLY A 288 -11.60 -6.63 6.41
N MET A 289 -11.30 -7.47 5.43
CA MET A 289 -10.23 -8.47 5.50
C MET A 289 -9.38 -8.44 4.24
N PRO A 290 -8.04 -8.29 4.35
CA PRO A 290 -7.16 -8.31 3.17
C PRO A 290 -7.24 -9.63 2.41
N ILE A 291 -7.12 -9.58 1.07
CA ILE A 291 -7.29 -10.76 0.20
C ILE A 291 -6.33 -11.91 0.55
N HIS A 292 -5.10 -11.61 0.96
CA HIS A 292 -4.11 -12.61 1.37
C HIS A 292 -4.46 -13.33 2.68
N GLN A 293 -5.34 -12.74 3.50
CA GLN A 293 -5.91 -13.37 4.69
C GLN A 293 -7.22 -14.10 4.34
N TYR A 294 -8.09 -13.46 3.54
CA TYR A 294 -9.39 -14.00 3.16
C TYR A 294 -9.28 -15.21 2.22
N ALA A 295 -8.45 -15.10 1.19
CA ALA A 295 -8.28 -16.13 0.16
C ALA A 295 -6.82 -16.22 -0.33
N PRO A 296 -5.87 -16.72 0.50
CA PRO A 296 -4.42 -16.65 0.24
C PRO A 296 -3.96 -17.39 -1.03
N LYS A 297 -4.71 -18.39 -1.48
CA LYS A 297 -4.40 -19.20 -2.68
C LYS A 297 -5.22 -18.78 -3.91
N ASN A 298 -5.92 -17.65 -3.82
CA ASN A 298 -6.78 -17.17 -4.89
C ASN A 298 -5.96 -16.45 -5.98
N ARG A 299 -6.58 -16.28 -7.16
CA ARG A 299 -6.01 -15.57 -8.30
C ARG A 299 -5.69 -14.10 -7.95
N GLY A 300 -6.59 -13.39 -7.24
CA GLY A 300 -6.36 -12.02 -6.79
C GLY A 300 -5.13 -11.88 -5.90
N SER A 301 -4.88 -12.84 -4.99
CA SER A 301 -3.67 -12.88 -4.17
C SER A 301 -2.42 -13.12 -5.02
N ALA A 302 -2.50 -13.97 -6.03
CA ALA A 302 -1.40 -14.23 -6.96
C ALA A 302 -1.08 -13.00 -7.83
N ASP A 303 -2.11 -12.28 -8.30
CA ASP A 303 -1.93 -11.06 -9.09
C ASP A 303 -1.27 -9.96 -8.25
N LEU A 304 -1.67 -9.78 -6.99
CA LEU A 304 -1.03 -8.84 -6.07
C LEU A 304 0.42 -9.23 -5.73
N ASN A 305 0.73 -10.51 -5.62
CA ASN A 305 2.12 -10.95 -5.47
C ASN A 305 2.95 -10.60 -6.72
N ALA A 306 2.41 -10.80 -7.92
CA ALA A 306 3.08 -10.39 -9.17
C ALA A 306 3.27 -8.87 -9.25
N PHE A 307 2.26 -8.11 -8.84
CA PHE A 307 2.30 -6.66 -8.73
C PHE A 307 3.45 -6.19 -7.82
N ILE A 308 3.56 -6.76 -6.61
CA ILE A 308 4.64 -6.45 -5.67
C ILE A 308 6.00 -6.77 -6.26
N ARG A 309 6.16 -7.90 -6.95
CA ARG A 309 7.43 -8.25 -7.61
C ARG A 309 7.82 -7.28 -8.70
N GLU A 310 6.87 -6.71 -9.43
CA GLU A 310 7.14 -5.72 -10.46
C GLU A 310 7.59 -4.37 -9.84
N VAL A 311 6.99 -3.99 -8.71
CA VAL A 311 7.37 -2.77 -7.95
C VAL A 311 8.69 -2.94 -7.20
N PHE A 312 8.98 -4.14 -6.71
CA PHE A 312 10.19 -4.48 -5.95
C PHE A 312 10.93 -5.67 -6.62
N PRO A 313 11.58 -5.45 -7.78
CA PRO A 313 12.20 -6.54 -8.55
C PRO A 313 13.36 -7.24 -7.82
N ASN A 314 14.01 -6.53 -6.91
CA ASN A 314 15.17 -7.01 -6.15
C ASN A 314 14.80 -7.57 -4.76
N LEU A 315 13.51 -7.84 -4.52
CA LEU A 315 13.08 -8.36 -3.22
C LEU A 315 13.79 -9.70 -2.90
N PRO A 316 14.52 -9.79 -1.78
CA PRO A 316 15.34 -10.97 -1.48
C PRO A 316 14.54 -12.15 -0.92
N ILE A 317 13.22 -12.15 -1.09
CA ILE A 317 12.28 -13.16 -0.60
C ILE A 317 11.51 -13.81 -1.74
N VAL A 318 11.08 -15.04 -1.52
CA VAL A 318 10.30 -15.84 -2.48
C VAL A 318 8.86 -16.00 -1.98
N PHE A 319 7.86 -15.74 -2.84
CA PHE A 319 6.44 -15.86 -2.49
C PHE A 319 5.54 -16.14 -3.69
#